data_99e6a9b8b80031e6eb2636929eefa511
#
_entry.id   99e6a9b8b80031e6eb2636929eefa511
#
_cell.length_a   1.000
_cell.length_b   1.000
_cell.length_c   1.000
_cell.angle_alpha   90.00
_cell.angle_beta   90.00
_cell.angle_gamma   90.00
#
_symmetry.space_group_name_H-M   'P 1'
#
loop_
_entity.id
_entity.type
_entity.pdbx_description
1 polymer ?
#
loop_
_entity_poly.entity_id
_entity_poly.type
_entity_poly.pdbx_seq_one_letter_code
_entity_poly.pdbx_strand_id
1 'polypeptide(L)'
;MFRSRSLIAAVTCLALVTGSATAFADPGNGGGQGHGNQGGHGKGKKPYDDRSWDQGPSIDRGSVLGIIGGYRDYWRPGPALPPGIQKNLARGKPLPPGIARKLDGRLIGRLPHYDGYEWQQAGTDLILVAITTGIIYEVLNGALDQ
;
A
#
# COMPACT_ATOMS: atom_id res chain seq x y z
N MET A 1 -6.23 -49.77 6.98
CA MET A 1 -7.60 -49.30 7.25
C MET A 1 -7.57 -48.39 8.47
N PHE A 2 -7.40 -47.12 8.27
CA PHE A 2 -7.45 -46.17 9.36
C PHE A 2 -8.58 -45.19 9.08
N ARG A 3 -9.65 -45.38 9.79
CA ARG A 3 -10.77 -44.46 9.82
C ARG A 3 -10.46 -43.37 10.85
N SER A 4 -9.89 -42.29 10.40
CA SER A 4 -9.82 -41.11 11.23
C SER A 4 -11.19 -40.42 11.23
N ARG A 5 -11.87 -40.58 12.34
CA ARG A 5 -13.05 -39.77 12.61
C ARG A 5 -12.59 -38.49 13.26
N SER A 6 -12.43 -37.48 12.45
CA SER A 6 -12.25 -36.12 12.95
C SER A 6 -13.59 -35.63 13.46
N LEU A 7 -13.69 -35.62 14.77
CA LEU A 7 -14.76 -34.89 15.44
C LEU A 7 -14.46 -33.41 15.34
N ILE A 8 -15.16 -32.76 14.45
CA ILE A 8 -15.17 -31.32 14.40
C ILE A 8 -16.06 -30.84 15.52
N ALA A 9 -15.46 -30.44 16.60
CA ALA A 9 -16.17 -29.69 17.62
C ALA A 9 -16.41 -28.26 17.08
N ALA A 10 -17.60 -28.03 16.61
CA ALA A 10 -18.05 -26.70 16.31
C ALA A 10 -18.25 -25.93 17.61
N VAL A 11 -17.29 -25.18 18.00
CA VAL A 11 -17.46 -24.16 19.04
C VAL A 11 -18.15 -22.97 18.41
N THR A 12 -19.44 -22.94 18.51
CA THR A 12 -20.23 -21.76 18.25
C THR A 12 -20.05 -20.78 19.40
N CYS A 13 -19.06 -19.94 19.32
CA CYS A 13 -19.00 -18.75 20.14
C CYS A 13 -20.02 -17.75 19.61
N LEU A 14 -21.20 -17.82 20.14
CA LEU A 14 -22.22 -16.80 19.99
C LEU A 14 -21.80 -15.61 20.85
N ALA A 15 -21.00 -14.74 20.31
CA ALA A 15 -20.74 -13.44 20.90
C ALA A 15 -21.99 -12.57 20.68
N LEU A 16 -22.87 -12.56 21.64
CA LEU A 16 -23.89 -11.55 21.73
C LEU A 16 -23.22 -10.23 22.10
N VAL A 17 -22.77 -9.53 21.10
CA VAL A 17 -22.47 -8.11 21.26
C VAL A 17 -23.82 -7.40 21.36
N THR A 18 -24.29 -7.25 22.57
CA THR A 18 -25.31 -6.28 22.83
C THR A 18 -24.67 -4.92 22.71
N GLY A 19 -24.60 -4.44 21.50
CA GLY A 19 -24.30 -3.06 21.24
C GLY A 19 -25.40 -2.21 21.85
N SER A 20 -25.16 -1.77 23.06
CA SER A 20 -25.93 -0.67 23.59
C SER A 20 -25.61 0.53 22.71
N ALA A 21 -26.42 0.72 21.70
CA ALA A 21 -26.49 1.99 21.05
C ALA A 21 -27.00 2.97 22.10
N THR A 22 -26.12 3.57 22.83
CA THR A 22 -26.45 4.80 23.51
C THR A 22 -26.70 5.81 22.42
N ALA A 23 -27.93 5.84 21.98
CA ALA A 23 -28.39 7.02 21.29
C ALA A 23 -28.22 8.16 22.29
N PHE A 24 -27.16 8.90 22.16
CA PHE A 24 -27.11 10.23 22.72
C PHE A 24 -28.15 11.03 21.93
N ALA A 25 -29.38 10.89 22.36
CA ALA A 25 -30.31 11.93 22.09
C ALA A 25 -29.77 13.13 22.84
N ASP A 26 -28.99 13.89 22.19
CA ASP A 26 -28.69 15.23 22.63
C ASP A 26 -30.05 15.94 22.76
N PRO A 27 -30.45 16.28 23.97
CA PRO A 27 -31.55 17.18 24.11
C PRO A 27 -31.01 18.54 23.71
N GLY A 28 -30.74 18.66 22.44
CA GLY A 28 -30.33 19.90 21.84
C GLY A 28 -31.39 20.93 22.07
N ASN A 29 -31.27 21.63 23.11
CA ASN A 29 -31.85 22.93 23.19
C ASN A 29 -31.17 23.80 22.14
N GLY A 30 -31.55 23.60 20.92
CA GLY A 30 -31.06 24.35 19.81
C GLY A 30 -31.73 25.69 19.70
N GLY A 31 -31.49 26.55 20.54
CA GLY A 31 -31.73 27.96 20.37
C GLY A 31 -30.49 28.68 19.84
N GLY A 32 -30.04 28.31 18.70
CA GLY A 32 -28.93 28.97 18.04
C GLY A 32 -29.19 29.11 16.56
N GLN A 33 -29.91 30.14 16.16
CA GLN A 33 -29.89 30.60 14.81
C GLN A 33 -28.49 31.18 14.54
N GLY A 34 -27.54 30.31 14.39
CA GLY A 34 -26.29 30.65 13.78
C GLY A 34 -26.54 30.78 12.30
N HIS A 35 -26.68 31.99 11.81
CA HIS A 35 -26.51 32.23 10.40
C HIS A 35 -25.15 31.73 10.00
N GLY A 36 -25.12 30.54 9.41
CA GLY A 36 -23.92 30.02 8.82
C GLY A 36 -23.43 31.00 7.76
N ASN A 37 -22.41 31.64 8.08
CA ASN A 37 -21.67 32.43 7.12
C ASN A 37 -21.21 31.49 6.03
N GLN A 38 -21.83 31.55 4.88
CA GLN A 38 -21.33 30.98 3.66
C GLN A 38 -20.08 31.76 3.28
N GLY A 39 -19.00 31.39 3.76
CA GLY A 39 -17.76 32.06 3.42
C GLY A 39 -16.61 31.21 3.85
N GLY A 40 -16.26 30.29 3.05
CA GLY A 40 -15.06 29.58 3.30
C GLY A 40 -15.13 28.20 2.71
N HIS A 41 -14.72 28.07 1.49
CA HIS A 41 -14.01 26.88 1.09
C HIS A 41 -12.72 26.82 1.90
N GLY A 42 -12.86 26.78 3.20
CA GLY A 42 -11.80 26.28 4.02
C GLY A 42 -11.66 24.84 3.58
N LYS A 43 -10.60 24.53 2.85
CA LYS A 43 -10.09 23.18 2.80
C LYS A 43 -9.93 22.81 4.26
N GLY A 44 -10.90 22.09 4.81
CA GLY A 44 -10.82 21.61 6.16
C GLY A 44 -9.55 20.80 6.22
N LYS A 45 -8.55 21.35 6.86
CA LYS A 45 -7.43 20.55 7.32
C LYS A 45 -8.09 19.53 8.21
N LYS A 46 -8.22 18.32 7.72
CA LYS A 46 -8.65 17.21 8.53
C LYS A 46 -7.71 17.17 9.72
N PRO A 47 -8.20 17.27 10.94
CA PRO A 47 -7.33 17.27 12.10
C PRO A 47 -6.61 15.93 12.09
N TYR A 48 -5.32 15.98 11.89
CA TYR A 48 -4.39 14.90 12.18
C TYR A 48 -4.90 13.51 11.76
N ASP A 49 -5.08 13.33 10.48
CA ASP A 49 -5.04 11.98 9.94
C ASP A 49 -3.60 11.54 10.16
N ASP A 50 -3.41 10.62 11.08
CA ASP A 50 -2.12 10.07 11.50
C ASP A 50 -1.48 9.22 10.38
N ARG A 51 -1.80 9.57 9.15
CA ARG A 51 -1.34 8.95 7.92
C ARG A 51 -0.22 9.78 7.32
N SER A 52 0.82 9.98 8.09
CA SER A 52 2.04 10.58 7.57
C SER A 52 2.66 9.77 6.40
N TRP A 53 2.20 8.54 6.22
CA TRP A 53 2.57 7.69 5.10
C TRP A 53 1.79 7.97 3.81
N ASP A 54 0.70 8.74 3.88
CA ASP A 54 0.01 9.25 2.68
C ASP A 54 0.75 10.44 2.03
N GLN A 55 1.85 10.88 2.59
CA GLN A 55 2.64 12.00 2.05
C GLN A 55 3.67 11.57 1.00
N GLY A 56 3.58 10.34 0.56
CA GLY A 56 4.42 9.86 -0.52
C GLY A 56 4.02 10.43 -1.88
N PRO A 57 4.86 10.23 -2.90
CA PRO A 57 4.59 10.70 -4.24
C PRO A 57 3.36 10.02 -4.83
N SER A 58 2.60 10.78 -5.61
CA SER A 58 1.53 10.21 -6.43
C SER A 58 2.14 9.48 -7.63
N ILE A 59 1.87 8.18 -7.75
CA ILE A 59 2.46 7.34 -8.77
C ILE A 59 1.42 6.99 -9.82
N ASP A 60 1.68 7.37 -11.06
CA ASP A 60 0.90 6.94 -12.20
C ASP A 60 1.38 5.57 -12.69
N ARG A 61 0.73 4.52 -12.22
CA ARG A 61 1.07 3.14 -12.57
C ARG A 61 0.98 2.87 -14.06
N GLY A 62 0.00 3.46 -14.73
CA GLY A 62 -0.20 3.28 -16.16
C GLY A 62 0.99 3.79 -16.98
N SER A 63 1.45 4.99 -16.67
CA SER A 63 2.62 5.58 -17.31
C SER A 63 3.89 4.78 -17.03
N VAL A 64 4.08 4.34 -15.79
CA VAL A 64 5.24 3.51 -15.43
C VAL A 64 5.24 2.18 -16.19
N LEU A 65 4.12 1.48 -16.22
CA LEU A 65 4.00 0.21 -16.96
C LEU A 65 4.20 0.40 -18.46
N GLY A 66 3.72 1.50 -19.03
CA GLY A 66 3.97 1.85 -20.41
C GLY A 66 5.45 2.05 -20.73
N ILE A 67 6.17 2.71 -19.85
CA ILE A 67 7.63 2.87 -19.98
C ILE A 67 8.33 1.51 -19.90
N ILE A 68 8.01 0.70 -18.92
CA ILE A 68 8.59 -0.65 -18.77
C ILE A 68 8.33 -1.49 -20.03
N GLY A 69 7.13 -1.48 -20.55
CA GLY A 69 6.77 -2.22 -21.76
C GLY A 69 7.50 -1.73 -23.01
N GLY A 70 7.79 -0.43 -23.10
CA GLY A 70 8.51 0.19 -24.21
C GLY A 70 10.03 -0.01 -24.19
N TYR A 71 10.59 -0.36 -23.03
CA TYR A 71 12.05 -0.48 -22.83
C TYR A 71 12.47 -1.88 -22.39
N ARG A 72 11.90 -2.90 -22.99
CA ARG A 72 12.16 -4.31 -22.65
C ARG A 72 13.64 -4.74 -22.80
N ASP A 73 14.38 -4.06 -23.63
CA ASP A 73 15.80 -4.38 -23.86
C ASP A 73 16.69 -4.02 -22.66
N TYR A 74 16.16 -3.20 -21.72
CA TYR A 74 16.92 -2.69 -20.58
C TYR A 74 16.62 -3.41 -19.27
N TRP A 75 15.75 -4.41 -19.29
CA TRP A 75 15.45 -5.20 -18.11
C TRP A 75 15.14 -6.66 -18.47
N ARG A 76 15.23 -7.53 -17.49
CA ARG A 76 14.87 -8.92 -17.62
C ARG A 76 14.11 -9.39 -16.39
N PRO A 77 13.16 -10.33 -16.53
CA PRO A 77 12.53 -10.96 -15.38
C PRO A 77 13.57 -11.55 -14.45
N GLY A 78 13.43 -11.30 -13.17
CA GLY A 78 14.24 -11.93 -12.14
C GLY A 78 13.66 -13.27 -11.69
N PRO A 79 14.39 -14.02 -10.87
CA PRO A 79 13.90 -15.27 -10.29
C PRO A 79 12.70 -15.00 -9.37
N ALA A 80 11.78 -15.96 -9.28
CA ALA A 80 10.65 -15.88 -8.37
C ALA A 80 11.14 -15.69 -6.93
N LEU A 81 10.44 -14.81 -6.19
CA LEU A 81 10.78 -14.55 -4.80
C LEU A 81 10.29 -15.68 -3.89
N PRO A 82 11.05 -16.03 -2.85
CA PRO A 82 10.58 -16.95 -1.82
C PRO A 82 9.28 -16.43 -1.16
N PRO A 83 8.40 -17.30 -0.67
CA PRO A 83 7.11 -16.90 -0.08
C PRO A 83 7.23 -15.91 1.08
N GLY A 84 8.23 -16.05 1.93
CA GLY A 84 8.51 -15.12 3.02
C GLY A 84 8.88 -13.72 2.56
N ILE A 85 9.64 -13.64 1.48
CA ILE A 85 10.04 -12.37 0.86
C ILE A 85 8.83 -11.72 0.19
N GLN A 86 7.99 -12.48 -0.49
CA GLN A 86 6.76 -11.96 -1.09
C GLN A 86 5.83 -11.34 -0.03
N LYS A 87 5.73 -11.95 1.14
CA LYS A 87 4.94 -11.39 2.26
C LYS A 87 5.53 -10.08 2.77
N ASN A 88 6.83 -9.98 2.88
CA ASN A 88 7.50 -8.73 3.29
C ASN A 88 7.28 -7.64 2.26
N LEU A 89 7.37 -7.98 0.99
CA LEU A 89 7.11 -7.07 -0.13
C LEU A 89 5.68 -6.51 -0.07
N ALA A 90 4.69 -7.38 0.11
CA ALA A 90 3.29 -6.99 0.21
C ALA A 90 3.00 -6.08 1.42
N ARG A 91 3.79 -6.20 2.49
CA ARG A 91 3.69 -5.38 3.70
C ARG A 91 4.51 -4.09 3.64
N GLY A 92 5.22 -3.83 2.56
CA GLY A 92 6.11 -2.68 2.43
C GLY A 92 7.37 -2.75 3.30
N LYS A 93 7.70 -3.91 3.86
CA LYS A 93 8.88 -4.07 4.71
C LYS A 93 10.16 -4.08 3.88
N PRO A 94 11.26 -3.57 4.43
CA PRO A 94 12.57 -3.64 3.77
C PRO A 94 12.91 -5.07 3.37
N LEU A 95 13.48 -5.22 2.18
CA LEU A 95 13.94 -6.51 1.68
C LEU A 95 15.35 -6.84 2.18
N PRO A 96 15.67 -8.12 2.36
CA PRO A 96 17.03 -8.54 2.65
C PRO A 96 18.02 -8.11 1.56
N PRO A 97 19.30 -7.92 1.88
CA PRO A 97 20.33 -7.62 0.90
C PRO A 97 20.37 -8.66 -0.22
N GLY A 98 20.55 -8.21 -1.46
CA GLY A 98 20.66 -9.06 -2.62
C GLY A 98 19.35 -9.50 -3.27
N ILE A 99 18.20 -9.22 -2.64
CA ILE A 99 16.87 -9.53 -3.22
C ILE A 99 16.45 -8.43 -4.20
N ALA A 100 16.52 -7.18 -3.77
CA ALA A 100 16.23 -6.05 -4.64
C ALA A 100 17.48 -5.73 -5.49
N ARG A 101 17.26 -5.50 -6.78
CA ARG A 101 18.31 -5.15 -7.73
C ARG A 101 18.06 -3.79 -8.31
N LYS A 102 19.13 -3.06 -8.53
CA LYS A 102 19.07 -1.80 -9.27
C LYS A 102 18.73 -2.07 -10.73
N LEU A 103 17.91 -1.20 -11.29
CA LEU A 103 17.59 -1.22 -12.70
C LEU A 103 18.72 -0.61 -13.53
N ASP A 104 18.73 -0.89 -14.84
CA ASP A 104 19.63 -0.21 -15.78
C ASP A 104 19.42 1.31 -15.71
N GLY A 105 20.51 2.06 -15.69
CA GLY A 105 20.44 3.53 -15.57
C GLY A 105 19.67 4.21 -16.70
N ARG A 106 19.64 3.61 -17.89
CA ARG A 106 18.87 4.10 -19.03
C ARG A 106 17.38 3.96 -18.78
N LEU A 107 16.95 2.87 -18.15
CA LEU A 107 15.58 2.67 -17.77
C LEU A 107 15.17 3.60 -16.63
N ILE A 108 16.00 3.72 -15.60
CA ILE A 108 15.78 4.64 -14.49
C ILE A 108 15.61 6.08 -14.99
N GLY A 109 16.40 6.50 -15.96
CA GLY A 109 16.29 7.83 -16.56
C GLY A 109 14.98 8.09 -17.31
N ARG A 110 14.23 7.04 -17.65
CA ARG A 110 12.91 7.14 -18.29
C ARG A 110 11.76 7.05 -17.30
N LEU A 111 11.99 6.45 -16.14
CA LEU A 111 10.99 6.36 -15.08
C LEU A 111 10.83 7.71 -14.36
N PRO A 112 9.63 7.99 -13.84
CA PRO A 112 9.43 9.17 -13.01
C PRO A 112 10.39 9.18 -11.84
N HIS A 113 11.00 10.34 -11.58
CA HIS A 113 11.89 10.52 -10.45
C HIS A 113 11.13 11.07 -9.25
N TYR A 114 11.35 10.47 -8.09
CA TYR A 114 10.77 10.93 -6.83
C TYR A 114 11.91 11.13 -5.82
N ASP A 115 12.01 12.33 -5.27
CA ASP A 115 13.06 12.67 -4.31
C ASP A 115 12.98 11.78 -3.07
N GLY A 116 14.10 11.18 -2.72
CA GLY A 116 14.20 10.26 -1.58
C GLY A 116 13.74 8.82 -1.86
N TYR A 117 13.36 8.51 -3.09
CA TYR A 117 12.93 7.18 -3.52
C TYR A 117 13.75 6.68 -4.71
N GLU A 118 13.83 5.38 -4.83
CA GLU A 118 14.54 4.71 -5.93
C GLU A 118 13.71 3.55 -6.47
N TRP A 119 13.67 3.44 -7.79
CA TRP A 119 13.08 2.27 -8.45
C TRP A 119 14.04 1.09 -8.41
N GLN A 120 13.56 -0.05 -7.98
CA GLN A 120 14.31 -1.30 -7.92
C GLN A 120 13.47 -2.46 -8.47
N GLN A 121 14.15 -3.54 -8.81
CA GLN A 121 13.52 -4.79 -9.22
C GLN A 121 13.58 -5.81 -8.09
N ALA A 122 12.45 -6.43 -7.80
CA ALA A 122 12.34 -7.55 -6.88
C ALA A 122 11.63 -8.72 -7.58
N GLY A 123 12.39 -9.72 -8.03
CA GLY A 123 11.84 -10.78 -8.87
C GLY A 123 11.29 -10.23 -10.18
N THR A 124 10.00 -10.40 -10.43
CA THR A 124 9.27 -9.85 -11.58
C THR A 124 8.53 -8.56 -11.26
N ASP A 125 8.67 -8.04 -10.06
CA ASP A 125 7.99 -6.85 -9.59
C ASP A 125 8.89 -5.62 -9.68
N LEU A 126 8.29 -4.48 -10.00
CA LEU A 126 8.93 -3.18 -9.91
C LEU A 126 8.51 -2.53 -8.60
N ILE A 127 9.48 -2.09 -7.82
CA ILE A 127 9.22 -1.49 -6.52
C ILE A 127 9.81 -0.09 -6.42
N LEU A 128 9.14 0.78 -5.68
CA LEU A 128 9.65 2.09 -5.30
C LEU A 128 10.02 2.06 -3.82
N VAL A 129 11.27 2.31 -3.51
CA VAL A 129 11.85 2.15 -2.18
C VAL A 129 12.36 3.47 -1.66
N ALA A 130 12.07 3.78 -0.41
CA ALA A 130 12.67 4.91 0.29
C ALA A 130 14.15 4.66 0.53
N ILE A 131 15.01 5.52 0.03
CA ILE A 131 16.47 5.33 0.05
C ILE A 131 17.02 5.25 1.47
N THR A 132 16.50 6.07 2.38
CA THR A 132 17.00 6.18 3.75
C THR A 132 16.58 5.02 4.65
N THR A 133 15.40 4.47 4.44
CA THR A 133 14.81 3.45 5.33
C THR A 133 14.71 2.07 4.70
N GLY A 134 14.77 1.97 3.38
CA GLY A 134 14.50 0.75 2.66
C GLY A 134 13.03 0.33 2.64
N ILE A 135 12.13 1.13 3.21
CA ILE A 135 10.70 0.85 3.21
C ILE A 135 10.17 0.92 1.79
N ILE A 136 9.39 -0.08 1.42
CA ILE A 136 8.77 -0.16 0.10
C ILE A 136 7.50 0.68 0.11
N TYR A 137 7.48 1.69 -0.73
CA TYR A 137 6.36 2.61 -0.86
C TYR A 137 5.31 2.13 -1.86
N GLU A 138 5.75 1.57 -2.98
CA GLU A 138 4.87 1.10 -4.05
C GLU A 138 5.38 -0.21 -4.64
N VAL A 139 4.47 -1.08 -5.02
CA VAL A 139 4.75 -2.35 -5.69
C VAL A 139 3.89 -2.47 -6.94
N LEU A 140 4.54 -2.61 -8.08
CA LEU A 140 3.87 -2.93 -9.34
C LEU A 140 4.13 -4.42 -9.64
N ASN A 141 3.19 -5.25 -9.24
CA ASN A 141 3.30 -6.70 -9.40
C ASN A 141 3.34 -7.09 -10.87
N GLY A 142 4.29 -7.95 -11.23
CA GLY A 142 4.40 -8.47 -12.58
C GLY A 142 4.79 -7.44 -13.63
N ALA A 143 5.22 -6.24 -13.26
CA ALA A 143 5.63 -5.20 -14.22
C ALA A 143 6.80 -5.66 -15.10
N LEU A 144 7.65 -6.52 -14.58
CA LEU A 144 8.83 -7.06 -15.23
C LEU A 144 8.67 -8.53 -15.64
N ASP A 145 7.46 -8.94 -15.94
CA ASP A 145 7.11 -10.30 -16.37
C ASP A 145 6.39 -10.32 -17.74
N GLN A 146 6.47 -9.26 -18.47
CA GLN A 146 5.75 -9.09 -19.76
C GLN A 146 6.52 -9.66 -20.95
#